data_ac0349c4a550ad44ce854f3e241c818b
#
_entry.id   ac0349c4a550ad44ce854f3e241c818b
#
_cell.length_a   1.000
_cell.length_b   1.000
_cell.length_c   1.000
_cell.angle_alpha   90.00
_cell.angle_beta   90.00
_cell.angle_gamma   90.00
#
_symmetry.space_group_name_H-M   'P 1'
#
loop_
_entity.id
_entity.type
_entity.pdbx_description
1 polymer ?
#
loop_
_entity_poly.entity_id
_entity_poly.type
_entity_poly.pdbx_seq_one_letter_code
_entity_poly.pdbx_strand_id
1 'polypeptide(L)'
;MKLSDIAEFITDKISSSSISLDNYVTTDSLLQNKRGRELAQNLPPMQCALTNYKKGDVLVANIRPYLKKVWFADSEGGCSSDVLVFRAKNEHYPSFLYAILMQDAFFDYAMLGAKGSKMPRGDKNQIMRYELPTFTSAEEENIGNIMVDIISKINVNR
;
A
#
# COMPACT_ATOMS: atom_id res chain seq x y z
N MET A 1 -12.53 -9.68 12.50
CA MET A 1 -11.60 -10.21 11.51
C MET A 1 -10.34 -9.33 11.52
N LYS A 2 -9.18 -9.93 11.46
CA LYS A 2 -7.93 -9.18 11.45
C LYS A 2 -7.45 -8.95 10.02
N LEU A 3 -6.62 -7.93 9.83
CA LEU A 3 -6.04 -7.67 8.51
C LEU A 3 -5.29 -8.90 7.97
N SER A 4 -4.60 -9.64 8.83
CA SER A 4 -3.92 -10.87 8.44
C SER A 4 -4.84 -11.95 7.87
N ASP A 5 -6.13 -11.88 8.14
CA ASP A 5 -7.11 -12.83 7.58
C ASP A 5 -7.39 -12.56 6.11
N ILE A 6 -7.21 -11.33 5.64
CA ILE A 6 -7.56 -10.93 4.27
C ILE A 6 -6.35 -10.55 3.43
N ALA A 7 -5.19 -10.33 4.02
CA ALA A 7 -4.01 -9.83 3.32
C ALA A 7 -2.72 -10.41 3.86
N GLU A 8 -1.68 -10.35 3.03
CA GLU A 8 -0.33 -10.72 3.42
C GLU A 8 0.66 -9.67 2.91
N PHE A 9 1.82 -9.58 3.55
CA PHE A 9 2.93 -8.79 3.02
C PHE A 9 3.64 -9.56 1.91
N ILE A 10 4.02 -8.84 0.87
CA ILE A 10 4.81 -9.40 -0.22
C ILE A 10 6.29 -9.11 0.04
N THR A 11 7.09 -10.16 -0.04
CA THR A 11 8.54 -10.08 0.19
C THR A 11 9.34 -10.53 -1.03
N ASP A 12 8.70 -10.83 -2.15
CA ASP A 12 9.36 -11.19 -3.40
C ASP A 12 10.29 -10.07 -3.84
N LYS A 13 11.45 -10.43 -4.38
CA LYS A 13 12.48 -9.46 -4.76
C LYS A 13 12.64 -9.37 -6.27
N ILE A 14 13.01 -8.17 -6.71
CA ILE A 14 13.37 -7.89 -8.10
C ILE A 14 14.62 -7.01 -8.10
N SER A 15 15.50 -7.24 -9.08
CA SER A 15 16.70 -6.40 -9.20
C SER A 15 16.34 -4.99 -9.65
N SER A 16 16.99 -4.00 -9.09
CA SER A 16 16.81 -2.61 -9.52
C SER A 16 17.19 -2.39 -10.98
N SER A 17 18.01 -3.27 -11.56
CA SER A 17 18.36 -3.21 -12.98
C SER A 17 17.19 -3.51 -13.92
N SER A 18 16.13 -4.14 -13.41
CA SER A 18 14.91 -4.45 -14.17
C SER A 18 13.84 -3.37 -14.04
N ILE A 19 14.13 -2.27 -13.35
CA ILE A 19 13.17 -1.24 -12.99
C ILE A 19 13.55 0.06 -13.68
N SER A 20 12.53 0.84 -14.07
CA SER A 20 12.68 2.19 -14.61
C SER A 20 11.97 3.21 -13.72
N LEU A 21 12.11 4.50 -14.05
CA LEU A 21 11.49 5.56 -13.22
C LEU A 21 9.97 5.46 -13.15
N ASP A 22 9.33 4.90 -14.17
CA ASP A 22 7.87 4.82 -14.22
C ASP A 22 7.29 3.67 -13.37
N ASN A 23 8.09 2.68 -12.98
CA ASN A 23 7.62 1.59 -12.12
C ASN A 23 8.46 1.39 -10.85
N TYR A 24 9.22 2.42 -10.46
CA TYR A 24 9.93 2.45 -9.18
C TYR A 24 9.15 3.32 -8.19
N VAL A 25 8.83 2.74 -7.02
CA VAL A 25 8.04 3.43 -5.98
C VAL A 25 8.86 3.56 -4.70
N THR A 26 8.91 4.77 -4.17
CA THR A 26 9.56 5.08 -2.89
C THR A 26 8.57 5.78 -1.98
N THR A 27 8.96 5.96 -0.72
CA THR A 27 8.15 6.76 0.21
C THR A 27 8.02 8.20 -0.28
N ASP A 28 9.01 8.73 -1.00
CA ASP A 28 8.96 10.09 -1.53
C ASP A 28 8.04 10.22 -2.75
N SER A 29 7.91 9.19 -3.56
CA SER A 29 7.03 9.22 -4.72
C SER A 29 5.57 8.88 -4.39
N LEU A 30 5.31 8.32 -3.20
CA LEU A 30 3.95 8.18 -2.69
C LEU A 30 3.47 9.52 -2.16
N LEU A 31 2.29 9.94 -2.59
CA LEU A 31 1.74 11.25 -2.26
C LEU A 31 0.98 11.23 -0.94
N GLN A 32 1.09 12.33 -0.17
CA GLN A 32 0.39 12.48 1.10
C GLN A 32 -1.12 12.52 0.92
N ASN A 33 -1.84 12.21 2.00
CA ASN A 33 -3.31 12.29 2.07
C ASN A 33 -4.01 11.41 1.05
N LYS A 34 -3.47 10.19 0.84
CA LYS A 34 -4.11 9.15 0.02
C LYS A 34 -4.24 9.52 -1.47
N ARG A 35 -3.37 10.38 -1.97
CA ARG A 35 -3.46 10.85 -3.36
C ARG A 35 -2.73 9.97 -4.38
N GLY A 36 -2.29 8.78 -3.97
CA GLY A 36 -1.62 7.84 -4.86
C GLY A 36 -0.13 8.12 -4.99
N ARG A 37 0.39 8.05 -6.20
CA ARG A 37 1.83 8.25 -6.42
C ARG A 37 2.09 9.17 -7.61
N GLU A 38 3.31 9.69 -7.65
CA GLU A 38 3.90 10.32 -8.82
C GLU A 38 5.11 9.50 -9.28
N LEU A 39 5.65 9.81 -10.44
CA LEU A 39 6.84 9.12 -10.93
C LEU A 39 8.04 9.44 -10.03
N ALA A 40 8.89 8.44 -9.80
CA ALA A 40 10.13 8.63 -9.06
C ALA A 40 11.07 9.55 -9.86
N GLN A 41 11.80 10.38 -9.14
CA GLN A 41 12.74 11.30 -9.76
C GLN A 41 14.10 10.64 -10.04
N ASN A 42 14.46 9.65 -9.24
CA ASN A 42 15.76 8.98 -9.33
C ASN A 42 15.59 7.49 -9.09
N LEU A 43 16.38 6.69 -9.79
CA LEU A 43 16.54 5.27 -9.49
C LEU A 43 17.49 5.11 -8.30
N PRO A 44 17.51 3.93 -7.65
CA PRO A 44 18.50 3.68 -6.60
C PRO A 44 19.92 3.96 -7.12
N PRO A 45 20.76 4.63 -6.32
CA PRO A 45 22.12 4.99 -6.79
C PRO A 45 23.03 3.79 -7.02
N MET A 46 22.71 2.64 -6.42
CA MET A 46 23.45 1.40 -6.57
C MET A 46 22.49 0.27 -6.89
N GLN A 47 22.96 -0.73 -7.63
CA GLN A 47 22.16 -1.92 -7.88
C GLN A 47 21.81 -2.60 -6.56
N CYS A 48 20.53 -2.92 -6.39
CA CYS A 48 20.00 -3.52 -5.16
C CYS A 48 18.77 -4.37 -5.45
N ALA A 49 18.35 -5.13 -4.43
CA ALA A 49 17.10 -5.87 -4.48
C ALA A 49 15.96 -4.99 -3.96
N LEU A 50 14.90 -4.91 -4.74
CA LEU A 50 13.68 -4.17 -4.40
C LEU A 50 12.55 -5.17 -4.14
N THR A 51 11.51 -4.73 -3.44
CA THR A 51 10.30 -5.55 -3.29
C THR A 51 9.49 -5.49 -4.58
N ASN A 52 9.14 -6.66 -5.12
CA ASN A 52 8.42 -6.76 -6.39
C ASN A 52 6.91 -6.70 -6.13
N TYR A 53 6.32 -5.56 -6.46
CA TYR A 53 4.86 -5.43 -6.39
C TYR A 53 4.22 -5.77 -7.73
N LYS A 54 2.96 -6.14 -7.69
CA LYS A 54 2.17 -6.49 -8.88
C LYS A 54 0.87 -5.67 -8.92
N LYS A 55 0.27 -5.64 -10.10
CA LYS A 55 -1.04 -4.99 -10.26
C LYS A 55 -2.04 -5.56 -9.25
N GLY A 56 -2.77 -4.68 -8.58
CA GLY A 56 -3.74 -5.06 -7.55
C GLY A 56 -3.17 -5.08 -6.15
N ASP A 57 -1.86 -4.94 -5.99
CA ASP A 57 -1.26 -4.80 -4.66
C ASP A 57 -1.53 -3.38 -4.11
N VAL A 58 -1.53 -3.27 -2.79
CA VAL A 58 -1.67 -1.98 -2.11
C VAL A 58 -0.34 -1.63 -1.47
N LEU A 59 0.22 -0.49 -1.85
CA LEU A 59 1.51 -0.02 -1.33
C LEU A 59 1.28 1.10 -0.32
N VAL A 60 1.89 0.96 0.85
CA VAL A 60 1.76 1.93 1.95
C VAL A 60 3.15 2.30 2.46
N ALA A 61 3.43 3.60 2.56
CA ALA A 61 4.68 4.06 3.14
C ALA A 61 4.70 3.75 4.63
N ASN A 62 5.74 3.05 5.10
CA ASN A 62 5.87 2.67 6.51
C ASN A 62 6.62 3.72 7.35
N ILE A 63 7.17 4.75 6.72
CA ILE A 63 7.77 5.89 7.42
C ILE A 63 6.72 6.98 7.52
N ARG A 64 6.54 7.54 8.72
CA ARG A 64 5.57 8.60 9.00
C ARG A 64 4.16 8.20 8.54
N PRO A 65 3.57 7.14 9.13
CA PRO A 65 2.24 6.68 8.69
C PRO A 65 1.17 7.77 8.74
N TYR A 66 1.33 8.79 9.58
CA TYR A 66 0.39 9.91 9.65
C TYR A 66 0.29 10.71 8.34
N LEU A 67 1.23 10.57 7.43
CA LEU A 67 1.17 11.22 6.12
C LEU A 67 0.17 10.53 5.16
N LYS A 68 -0.30 9.35 5.51
CA LYS A 68 -1.34 8.62 4.78
C LYS A 68 -0.99 8.43 3.30
N LYS A 69 0.18 7.87 3.05
CA LYS A 69 0.68 7.60 1.70
C LYS A 69 0.32 6.17 1.30
N VAL A 70 -0.63 6.02 0.40
CA VAL A 70 -1.14 4.73 -0.05
C VAL A 70 -1.45 4.77 -1.54
N TRP A 71 -1.16 3.69 -2.25
CA TRP A 71 -1.39 3.59 -3.69
C TRP A 71 -1.88 2.18 -4.05
N PHE A 72 -2.91 2.13 -4.89
CA PHE A 72 -3.41 0.88 -5.46
C PHE A 72 -2.68 0.65 -6.78
N ALA A 73 -1.86 -0.40 -6.86
CA ALA A 73 -0.97 -0.61 -8.00
C ALA A 73 -1.76 -0.97 -9.27
N ASP A 74 -1.53 -0.22 -10.33
CA ASP A 74 -2.10 -0.45 -11.64
C ASP A 74 -1.14 -1.16 -12.60
N SER A 75 0.05 -1.49 -12.13
CA SER A 75 1.13 -2.09 -12.90
C SER A 75 2.06 -2.86 -11.98
N GLU A 76 3.07 -3.50 -12.54
CA GLU A 76 4.11 -4.24 -11.81
C GLU A 76 5.41 -3.44 -11.78
N GLY A 77 6.15 -3.58 -10.70
CA GLY A 77 7.45 -2.94 -10.57
C GLY A 77 8.14 -3.26 -9.26
N GLY A 78 9.01 -2.37 -8.83
CA GLY A 78 9.78 -2.51 -7.59
C GLY A 78 9.62 -1.30 -6.68
N CYS A 79 9.67 -1.54 -5.38
CA CYS A 79 9.59 -0.46 -4.40
C CYS A 79 10.69 -0.61 -3.34
N SER A 80 11.00 0.52 -2.68
CA SER A 80 11.99 0.55 -1.62
C SER A 80 11.51 -0.20 -0.37
N SER A 81 12.45 -0.56 0.50
CA SER A 81 12.16 -1.36 1.69
C SER A 81 11.23 -0.68 2.69
N ASP A 82 11.13 0.65 2.64
CA ASP A 82 10.24 1.41 3.52
C ASP A 82 8.81 1.51 2.99
N VAL A 83 8.53 0.88 1.87
CA VAL A 83 7.17 0.75 1.33
C VAL A 83 6.69 -0.67 1.62
N LEU A 84 5.56 -0.78 2.31
CA LEU A 84 4.92 -2.07 2.58
C LEU A 84 4.03 -2.44 1.40
N VAL A 85 4.15 -3.68 0.93
CA VAL A 85 3.33 -4.21 -0.15
C VAL A 85 2.35 -5.21 0.43
N PHE A 86 1.06 -4.88 0.36
CA PHE A 86 -0.03 -5.75 0.80
C PHE A 86 -0.69 -6.39 -0.40
N ARG A 87 -0.95 -7.68 -0.31
CA ARG A 87 -1.70 -8.42 -1.34
C ARG A 87 -2.88 -9.11 -0.72
N ALA A 88 -4.05 -8.97 -1.34
CA ALA A 88 -5.24 -9.67 -0.88
C ALA A 88 -5.04 -11.17 -1.01
N LYS A 89 -5.42 -11.91 0.04
CA LYS A 89 -5.45 -13.38 0.00
C LYS A 89 -6.57 -13.85 -0.92
N ASN A 90 -6.47 -15.10 -1.39
CA ASN A 90 -7.52 -15.73 -2.18
C ASN A 90 -8.87 -15.56 -1.48
N GLU A 91 -9.93 -15.41 -2.25
CA GLU A 91 -11.30 -15.19 -1.78
C GLU A 91 -11.61 -13.75 -1.34
N HIS A 92 -10.61 -12.86 -1.34
CA HIS A 92 -10.80 -11.45 -1.01
C HIS A 92 -10.44 -10.57 -2.21
N TYR A 93 -11.17 -9.46 -2.36
CA TYR A 93 -10.99 -8.55 -3.50
C TYR A 93 -9.87 -7.55 -3.21
N PRO A 94 -8.90 -7.37 -4.14
CA PRO A 94 -7.85 -6.35 -3.98
C PRO A 94 -8.41 -4.95 -3.75
N SER A 95 -9.48 -4.59 -4.45
CA SER A 95 -10.12 -3.28 -4.30
C SER A 95 -10.75 -3.10 -2.92
N PHE A 96 -11.26 -4.18 -2.33
CA PHE A 96 -11.77 -4.16 -0.95
C PHE A 96 -10.62 -3.91 0.04
N LEU A 97 -9.49 -4.60 -0.15
CA LEU A 97 -8.30 -4.39 0.68
C LEU A 97 -7.85 -2.93 0.60
N TYR A 98 -7.82 -2.37 -0.61
CA TYR A 98 -7.48 -0.96 -0.77
C TYR A 98 -8.44 -0.06 0.00
N ALA A 99 -9.74 -0.34 -0.05
CA ALA A 99 -10.74 0.42 0.70
C ALA A 99 -10.47 0.40 2.21
N ILE A 100 -10.10 -0.75 2.76
CA ILE A 100 -9.76 -0.88 4.18
C ILE A 100 -8.51 -0.08 4.51
N LEU A 101 -7.47 -0.15 3.69
CA LEU A 101 -6.19 0.51 3.96
C LEU A 101 -6.24 2.02 3.68
N MET A 102 -7.28 2.51 3.03
CA MET A 102 -7.50 3.94 2.78
C MET A 102 -8.13 4.66 3.97
N GLN A 103 -8.62 3.95 4.97
CA GLN A 103 -9.33 4.56 6.09
C GLN A 103 -8.36 5.26 7.06
N ASP A 104 -8.78 6.41 7.56
CA ASP A 104 -8.01 7.13 8.59
C ASP A 104 -7.76 6.23 9.81
N ALA A 105 -8.75 5.42 10.19
CA ALA A 105 -8.64 4.50 11.31
C ALA A 105 -7.45 3.55 11.17
N PHE A 106 -7.15 3.09 9.96
CA PHE A 106 -5.99 2.24 9.72
C PHE A 106 -4.68 2.98 10.02
N PHE A 107 -4.54 4.20 9.53
CA PHE A 107 -3.31 5.00 9.76
C PHE A 107 -3.17 5.40 11.22
N ASP A 108 -4.27 5.73 11.89
CA ASP A 108 -4.27 6.00 13.32
C ASP A 108 -3.80 4.78 14.10
N TYR A 109 -4.28 3.61 13.73
CA TYR A 109 -3.87 2.35 14.34
C TYR A 109 -2.38 2.06 14.10
N ALA A 110 -1.91 2.28 12.87
CA ALA A 110 -0.49 2.10 12.53
C ALA A 110 0.41 3.01 13.38
N MET A 111 -0.03 4.23 13.65
CA MET A 111 0.71 5.16 14.50
C MET A 111 0.80 4.72 15.96
N LEU A 112 -0.19 3.98 16.46
CA LEU A 112 -0.16 3.47 17.84
C LEU A 112 1.03 2.54 18.09
N GLY A 113 1.42 1.76 17.10
CA GLY A 113 2.57 0.86 17.20
C GLY A 113 3.85 1.44 16.63
N ALA A 114 3.82 2.66 16.11
CA ALA A 114 4.99 3.26 15.48
C ALA A 114 6.05 3.65 16.51
N LYS A 115 7.31 3.49 16.11
CA LYS A 115 8.47 3.83 16.95
C LYS A 115 9.31 4.89 16.25
N GLY A 116 9.92 5.75 17.05
CA GLY A 116 10.72 6.86 16.59
C GLY A 116 9.98 8.19 16.74
N SER A 117 10.73 9.26 17.02
CA SER A 117 10.12 10.57 17.30
C SER A 117 10.02 11.45 16.05
N LYS A 118 11.05 11.46 15.20
CA LYS A 118 11.09 12.29 13.98
C LYS A 118 10.62 11.56 12.74
N MET A 119 10.97 10.28 12.64
CA MET A 119 10.59 9.41 11.51
C MET A 119 9.98 8.13 12.06
N PRO A 120 8.75 8.20 12.61
CA PRO A 120 8.13 7.01 13.16
C PRO A 120 7.90 5.96 12.07
N ARG A 121 8.20 4.71 12.40
CA ARG A 121 7.94 3.54 11.54
C ARG A 121 6.94 2.64 12.22
N GLY A 122 5.95 2.17 11.43
CA GLY A 122 4.97 1.22 11.91
C GLY A 122 5.57 -0.16 12.20
N ASP A 123 4.95 -0.87 13.12
CA ASP A 123 5.30 -2.24 13.46
C ASP A 123 4.49 -3.19 12.56
N LYS A 124 5.17 -3.95 11.70
CA LYS A 124 4.51 -4.84 10.74
C LYS A 124 3.61 -5.88 11.41
N ASN A 125 4.05 -6.45 12.54
CA ASN A 125 3.25 -7.45 13.24
C ASN A 125 1.99 -6.83 13.84
N GLN A 126 2.12 -5.64 14.42
CA GLN A 126 0.99 -4.91 14.98
C GLN A 126 0.01 -4.51 13.87
N ILE A 127 0.51 -4.04 12.73
CA ILE A 127 -0.32 -3.66 11.57
C ILE A 127 -1.21 -4.83 11.14
N MET A 128 -0.65 -6.04 11.05
CA MET A 128 -1.42 -7.23 10.64
C MET A 128 -2.46 -7.67 11.65
N ARG A 129 -2.40 -7.17 12.89
CA ARG A 129 -3.43 -7.41 13.91
C ARG A 129 -4.56 -6.38 13.87
N TYR A 130 -4.56 -5.46 12.91
CA TYR A 130 -5.63 -4.46 12.77
C TYR A 130 -6.99 -5.16 12.64
N GLU A 131 -7.92 -4.78 13.52
CA GLU A 131 -9.27 -5.35 13.55
C GLU A 131 -10.20 -4.62 12.60
N LEU A 132 -10.91 -5.38 11.79
CA LEU A 132 -11.94 -4.84 10.91
C LEU A 132 -13.21 -5.67 11.02
N PRO A 133 -14.40 -5.10 10.71
CA PRO A 133 -15.63 -5.87 10.73
C PRO A 133 -15.57 -7.02 9.72
N THR A 134 -16.33 -8.08 10.00
CA THR A 134 -16.45 -9.20 9.07
C THR A 134 -17.52 -8.85 8.02
N PHE A 135 -17.13 -8.94 6.75
CA PHE A 135 -18.02 -8.68 5.62
C PHE A 135 -18.31 -9.96 4.86
N THR A 136 -19.50 -10.05 4.26
CA THR A 136 -19.79 -11.13 3.31
C THR A 136 -19.03 -10.87 2.00
N SER A 137 -18.88 -11.92 1.17
CA SER A 137 -18.23 -11.78 -0.14
C SER A 137 -18.95 -10.74 -1.00
N ALA A 138 -20.27 -10.69 -0.97
CA ALA A 138 -21.06 -9.70 -1.72
C ALA A 138 -20.79 -8.27 -1.22
N GLU A 139 -20.68 -8.08 0.10
CA GLU A 139 -20.36 -6.78 0.69
C GLU A 139 -18.97 -6.33 0.31
N GLU A 140 -17.98 -7.24 0.33
CA GLU A 140 -16.60 -6.93 -0.09
C GLU A 140 -16.58 -6.50 -1.57
N GLU A 141 -17.29 -7.21 -2.43
CA GLU A 141 -17.38 -6.88 -3.85
C GLU A 141 -17.99 -5.50 -4.06
N ASN A 142 -19.09 -5.19 -3.38
CA ASN A 142 -19.76 -3.89 -3.47
C ASN A 142 -18.83 -2.75 -3.01
N ILE A 143 -18.16 -2.92 -1.89
CA ILE A 143 -17.21 -1.92 -1.38
C ILE A 143 -16.07 -1.74 -2.38
N GLY A 144 -15.54 -2.83 -2.93
CA GLY A 144 -14.49 -2.77 -3.93
C GLY A 144 -14.91 -2.04 -5.20
N ASN A 145 -16.13 -2.29 -5.69
CA ASN A 145 -16.66 -1.61 -6.88
C ASN A 145 -16.81 -0.11 -6.65
N ILE A 146 -17.29 0.30 -5.49
CA ILE A 146 -17.37 1.72 -5.12
C ILE A 146 -15.98 2.36 -5.12
N MET A 147 -14.98 1.65 -4.58
CA MET A 147 -13.60 2.15 -4.56
C MET A 147 -13.01 2.31 -5.95
N VAL A 148 -13.27 1.37 -6.86
CA VAL A 148 -12.81 1.46 -8.25
C VAL A 148 -13.35 2.72 -8.92
N ASP A 149 -14.64 3.03 -8.70
CA ASP A 149 -15.26 4.25 -9.23
C ASP A 149 -14.59 5.51 -8.66
N ILE A 150 -14.32 5.52 -7.36
CA ILE A 150 -13.66 6.65 -6.69
C ILE A 150 -12.26 6.85 -7.25
N ILE A 151 -11.49 5.79 -7.44
CA ILE A 151 -10.13 5.84 -8.00
C ILE A 151 -10.17 6.44 -9.41
N SER A 152 -11.11 6.01 -10.24
CA SER A 152 -11.26 6.54 -11.60
C SER A 152 -11.51 8.05 -11.59
N LYS A 153 -12.35 8.54 -10.68
CA LYS A 153 -12.64 9.97 -10.54
C LYS A 153 -11.41 10.75 -10.06
N ILE A 154 -10.66 10.20 -9.11
CA ILE A 154 -9.41 10.82 -8.63
C ILE A 154 -8.42 10.96 -9.79
N ASN A 155 -8.26 9.92 -10.60
CA ASN A 155 -7.32 9.93 -11.72
C ASN A 155 -7.72 10.91 -12.82
N VAL A 156 -9.01 11.09 -13.05
CA VAL A 156 -9.51 12.07 -14.05
C VAL A 156 -9.29 13.52 -13.59
N ASN A 157 -9.37 13.78 -12.30
CA ASN A 157 -9.30 15.13 -11.71
C ASN A 157 -7.88 15.56 -11.32
N ARG A 158 -6.89 14.79 -11.64
CA ARG A 158 -5.48 15.14 -11.38
C ARG A 158 -4.94 16.16 -12.36
#